data_3278cc64585ee3a35647326e6cbac582
#
_entry.id   3278cc64585ee3a35647326e6cbac582
#
_cell.length_a   1.000
_cell.length_b   1.000
_cell.length_c   1.000
_cell.angle_alpha   90.00
_cell.angle_beta   90.00
_cell.angle_gamma   90.00
#
_symmetry.space_group_name_H-M   'P 1'
#
loop_
_entity.id
_entity.type
_entity.pdbx_description
1 polymer ?
#
loop_
_entity_poly.entity_id
_entity_poly.type
_entity_poly.pdbx_seq_one_letter_code
_entity_poly.pdbx_strand_id
1 'polypeptide(L)'
;MIYAKVVDGAITDYPYDLLKLRKDNRLTSFPADSMSRADIRSEYGLVEVTEVAKPSEANNNVRELTPTLISGVWTQTWETTSLSADEIAAKAVSRRLEEYGPASVQFEYIVENGIDAFITRQDAIKTKYPKS
;
A
#
# COMPACT_ATOMS: atom_id res chain seq x y z
N MET A 1 0.01 -11.64 -10.36
CA MET A 1 1.18 -11.35 -11.22
C MET A 1 1.14 -9.92 -11.67
N ILE A 2 2.22 -9.19 -11.51
CA ILE A 2 2.36 -7.79 -11.92
C ILE A 2 3.21 -7.73 -13.18
N TYR A 3 2.87 -6.81 -14.08
CA TYR A 3 3.60 -6.63 -15.34
C TYR A 3 4.07 -5.18 -15.48
N ALA A 4 5.12 -4.98 -16.26
CA ALA A 4 5.64 -3.68 -16.62
C ALA A 4 5.90 -3.62 -18.13
N LYS A 5 5.88 -2.43 -18.70
CA LYS A 5 6.29 -2.19 -20.09
C LYS A 5 7.73 -1.72 -20.12
N VAL A 6 8.54 -2.38 -20.91
CA VAL A 6 9.97 -2.09 -21.09
C VAL A 6 10.22 -1.62 -22.51
N VAL A 7 10.93 -0.51 -22.66
CA VAL A 7 11.42 0.00 -23.95
C VAL A 7 12.90 0.32 -23.81
N ASP A 8 13.71 -0.19 -24.71
CA ASP A 8 15.16 0.00 -24.72
C ASP A 8 15.85 -0.36 -23.39
N GLY A 9 15.37 -1.43 -22.75
CA GLY A 9 15.92 -1.95 -21.51
C GLY A 9 15.51 -1.22 -20.24
N ALA A 10 14.59 -0.25 -20.33
CA ALA A 10 14.09 0.51 -19.19
C ALA A 10 12.57 0.41 -19.07
N ILE A 11 12.05 0.38 -17.82
CA ILE A 11 10.61 0.40 -17.59
C ILE A 11 10.07 1.79 -17.94
N THR A 12 9.08 1.82 -18.81
CA THR A 12 8.39 3.05 -19.25
C THR A 12 7.00 3.20 -18.65
N ASP A 13 6.35 2.11 -18.24
CA ASP A 13 5.04 2.12 -17.59
C ASP A 13 4.93 0.96 -16.60
N TYR A 14 4.53 1.28 -15.37
CA TYR A 14 4.36 0.31 -14.29
C TYR A 14 3.35 0.82 -13.27
N PRO A 15 2.45 -0.01 -12.76
CA PRO A 15 2.10 -1.34 -13.27
C PRO A 15 1.41 -1.24 -14.63
N TYR A 16 1.57 -2.27 -15.46
CA TYR A 16 0.98 -2.34 -16.80
C TYR A 16 -0.04 -3.48 -16.88
N ASP A 17 -1.23 -3.17 -17.33
CA ASP A 17 -2.34 -4.11 -17.36
C ASP A 17 -2.99 -4.21 -18.75
N LEU A 18 -3.99 -5.08 -18.88
CA LEU A 18 -4.71 -5.32 -20.12
C LEU A 18 -5.46 -4.06 -20.60
N LEU A 19 -5.94 -3.22 -19.70
CA LEU A 19 -6.61 -1.98 -20.08
C LEU A 19 -5.65 -1.03 -20.75
N LYS A 20 -4.44 -0.90 -20.23
CA LYS A 20 -3.36 -0.09 -20.83
C LYS A 20 -2.94 -0.65 -22.17
N LEU A 21 -2.80 -1.98 -22.28
CA LEU A 21 -2.47 -2.64 -23.54
C LEU A 21 -3.50 -2.35 -24.62
N ARG A 22 -4.77 -2.45 -24.31
CA ARG A 22 -5.87 -2.15 -25.22
C ARG A 22 -5.94 -0.67 -25.59
N LYS A 23 -5.70 0.21 -24.63
CA LYS A 23 -5.66 1.66 -24.84
C LYS A 23 -4.54 2.07 -25.77
N ASP A 24 -3.36 1.50 -25.57
CA ASP A 24 -2.19 1.82 -26.39
C ASP A 24 -2.28 1.24 -27.81
N ASN A 25 -3.08 0.20 -28.01
CA ASN A 25 -3.20 -0.53 -29.28
C ASN A 25 -4.68 -0.67 -29.71
N ARG A 26 -5.36 0.45 -29.89
CA ARG A 26 -6.81 0.52 -30.12
C ARG A 26 -7.32 -0.24 -31.35
N LEU A 27 -6.45 -0.48 -32.33
CA LEU A 27 -6.80 -1.17 -33.56
C LEU A 27 -6.58 -2.70 -33.46
N THR A 28 -6.09 -3.19 -32.34
CA THR A 28 -5.83 -4.61 -32.10
C THR A 28 -6.76 -5.14 -31.02
N SER A 29 -7.33 -6.30 -31.26
CA SER A 29 -8.16 -7.00 -30.27
C SER A 29 -7.29 -7.89 -29.39
N PHE A 30 -7.44 -7.75 -28.07
CA PHE A 30 -6.72 -8.57 -27.10
C PHE A 30 -7.70 -9.39 -26.25
N PRO A 31 -7.59 -10.73 -26.26
CA PRO A 31 -8.37 -11.58 -25.38
C PRO A 31 -7.99 -11.36 -23.91
N ALA A 32 -8.83 -11.84 -23.00
CA ALA A 32 -8.66 -11.63 -21.56
C ALA A 32 -7.35 -12.22 -20.98
N ASP A 33 -6.81 -13.26 -21.63
CA ASP A 33 -5.58 -13.93 -21.20
C ASP A 33 -4.30 -13.34 -21.82
N SER A 34 -4.39 -12.22 -22.54
CA SER A 34 -3.25 -11.65 -23.28
C SER A 34 -2.02 -11.38 -22.41
N MET A 35 -2.22 -10.92 -21.17
CA MET A 35 -1.11 -10.61 -20.27
C MET A 35 -0.34 -11.86 -19.83
N SER A 36 -0.98 -13.01 -19.80
CA SER A 36 -0.33 -14.29 -19.45
C SER A 36 0.35 -14.99 -20.62
N ARG A 37 0.12 -14.51 -21.83
CA ARG A 37 0.69 -15.12 -23.05
C ARG A 37 2.07 -14.55 -23.34
N ALA A 38 3.06 -15.47 -23.41
CA ALA A 38 4.46 -15.10 -23.64
C ALA A 38 4.69 -14.45 -25.01
N ASP A 39 3.98 -14.87 -26.05
CA ASP A 39 4.06 -14.30 -27.38
C ASP A 39 3.61 -12.83 -27.41
N ILE A 40 2.52 -12.52 -26.74
CA ILE A 40 2.00 -11.15 -26.63
C ILE A 40 2.95 -10.29 -25.79
N ARG A 41 3.42 -10.79 -24.64
CA ARG A 41 4.37 -10.06 -23.83
C ARG A 41 5.65 -9.71 -24.60
N SER A 42 6.18 -10.66 -25.34
CA SER A 42 7.38 -10.45 -26.15
C SER A 42 7.16 -9.42 -27.25
N GLU A 43 6.02 -9.47 -27.92
CA GLU A 43 5.69 -8.54 -29.01
C GLU A 43 5.54 -7.09 -28.54
N TYR A 44 4.93 -6.88 -27.37
CA TYR A 44 4.62 -5.53 -26.85
C TYR A 44 5.60 -5.05 -25.77
N GLY A 45 6.68 -5.77 -25.53
CA GLY A 45 7.70 -5.37 -24.57
C GLY A 45 7.23 -5.44 -23.10
N LEU A 46 6.39 -6.41 -22.80
CA LEU A 46 5.87 -6.62 -21.45
C LEU A 46 6.69 -7.65 -20.69
N VAL A 47 7.00 -7.35 -19.45
CA VAL A 47 7.77 -8.23 -18.57
C VAL A 47 7.00 -8.52 -17.29
N GLU A 48 7.20 -9.72 -16.77
CA GLU A 48 6.69 -10.08 -15.46
C GLU A 48 7.56 -9.44 -14.38
N VAL A 49 6.93 -8.91 -13.36
CA VAL A 49 7.61 -8.33 -12.19
C VAL A 49 7.38 -9.24 -10.99
N THR A 50 8.48 -9.70 -10.39
CA THR A 50 8.41 -10.49 -9.16
C THR A 50 7.96 -9.61 -8.01
N GLU A 51 6.90 -10.03 -7.34
CA GLU A 51 6.34 -9.32 -6.20
C GLU A 51 7.22 -9.50 -4.96
N VAL A 52 7.41 -8.42 -4.22
CA VAL A 52 8.11 -8.43 -2.94
C VAL A 52 7.13 -7.90 -1.88
N ALA A 53 7.06 -8.59 -0.75
CA ALA A 53 6.16 -8.21 0.33
C ALA A 53 6.41 -6.76 0.74
N LYS A 54 5.32 -5.99 0.89
CA LYS A 54 5.39 -4.61 1.34
C LYS A 54 5.99 -4.56 2.75
N PRO A 55 7.02 -3.72 2.98
CA PRO A 55 7.57 -3.53 4.32
C PRO A 55 6.53 -3.01 5.31
N SER A 56 6.78 -3.23 6.59
CA SER A 56 5.89 -2.73 7.66
C SER A 56 5.78 -1.21 7.64
N GLU A 57 4.57 -0.71 7.75
CA GLU A 57 4.28 0.73 7.86
C GLU A 57 4.17 1.21 9.32
N ALA A 58 4.43 0.36 10.30
CA ALA A 58 4.19 0.65 11.72
C ALA A 58 4.82 1.97 12.18
N ASN A 59 6.10 2.20 11.85
CA ASN A 59 6.81 3.44 12.18
C ASN A 59 7.60 3.96 10.98
N ASN A 60 7.12 3.66 9.77
CA ASN A 60 7.80 3.99 8.53
C ASN A 60 6.82 4.51 7.49
N ASN A 61 7.31 5.40 6.64
CA ASN A 61 6.69 5.66 5.35
C ASN A 61 7.23 4.64 4.36
N VAL A 62 6.34 3.93 3.68
CA VAL A 62 6.69 2.93 2.68
C VAL A 62 6.13 3.37 1.33
N ARG A 63 7.01 3.42 0.33
CA ARG A 63 6.65 3.81 -1.03
C ARG A 63 7.17 2.76 -2.01
N GLU A 64 6.32 2.36 -2.95
CA GLU A 64 6.73 1.52 -4.05
C GLU A 64 7.54 2.33 -5.07
N LEU A 65 8.68 1.81 -5.45
CA LEU A 65 9.52 2.39 -6.50
C LEU A 65 9.30 1.65 -7.82
N THR A 66 9.86 2.19 -8.89
CA THR A 66 9.91 1.48 -10.17
C THR A 66 10.72 0.19 -10.00
N PRO A 67 10.23 -0.96 -10.49
CA PRO A 67 10.98 -2.21 -10.39
C PRO A 67 12.38 -2.12 -10.96
N THR A 68 13.30 -2.86 -10.36
CA THR A 68 14.69 -2.93 -10.81
C THR A 68 15.05 -4.35 -11.28
N LEU A 69 16.02 -4.44 -12.15
CA LEU A 69 16.52 -5.71 -12.66
C LEU A 69 17.52 -6.30 -11.65
N ILE A 70 17.15 -7.38 -11.01
CA ILE A 70 17.97 -8.07 -10.03
C ILE A 70 18.24 -9.49 -10.55
N SER A 71 19.51 -9.81 -10.79
CA SER A 71 19.94 -11.12 -11.33
C SER A 71 19.15 -11.52 -12.59
N GLY A 72 18.90 -10.58 -13.49
CA GLY A 72 18.15 -10.82 -14.72
C GLY A 72 16.63 -10.88 -14.58
N VAL A 73 16.09 -10.61 -13.39
CA VAL A 73 14.65 -10.64 -13.11
C VAL A 73 14.17 -9.27 -12.66
N TRP A 74 13.13 -8.75 -13.30
CA TRP A 74 12.47 -7.52 -12.85
C TRP A 74 11.78 -7.76 -11.51
N THR A 75 12.15 -6.99 -10.50
CA THR A 75 11.74 -7.21 -9.12
C THR A 75 11.14 -5.94 -8.53
N GLN A 76 10.00 -6.08 -7.87
CA GLN A 76 9.36 -4.99 -7.15
C GLN A 76 10.28 -4.47 -6.04
N THR A 77 10.40 -3.16 -5.93
CA THR A 77 11.24 -2.51 -4.93
C THR A 77 10.46 -1.50 -4.11
N TRP A 78 10.84 -1.39 -2.84
CA TRP A 78 10.19 -0.52 -1.87
C TRP A 78 11.20 0.42 -1.24
N GLU A 79 10.80 1.67 -1.03
CA GLU A 79 11.56 2.63 -0.24
C GLU A 79 10.90 2.76 1.13
N THR A 80 11.71 2.64 2.18
CA THR A 80 11.27 2.78 3.56
C THR A 80 12.01 3.93 4.20
N THR A 81 11.25 4.91 4.73
CA THR A 81 11.78 6.06 5.46
C THR A 81 11.20 6.05 6.86
N SER A 82 12.07 6.09 7.88
CA SER A 82 11.63 6.15 9.28
C SER A 82 10.85 7.44 9.56
N LEU A 83 9.74 7.32 10.28
CA LEU A 83 8.98 8.47 10.76
C LEU A 83 9.77 9.20 11.86
N SER A 84 9.63 10.53 11.93
CA SER A 84 10.12 11.30 13.07
C SER A 84 9.32 10.98 14.34
N ALA A 85 9.86 11.34 15.51
CA ALA A 85 9.14 11.18 16.78
C ALA A 85 7.82 11.94 16.80
N ASP A 86 7.78 13.15 16.21
CA ASP A 86 6.57 13.95 16.11
C ASP A 86 5.53 13.30 15.19
N GLU A 87 5.95 12.73 14.07
CA GLU A 87 5.07 12.01 13.15
C GLU A 87 4.48 10.74 13.79
N ILE A 88 5.29 10.00 14.54
CA ILE A 88 4.84 8.81 15.29
C ILE A 88 3.79 9.20 16.33
N ALA A 89 4.03 10.27 17.09
CA ALA A 89 3.10 10.79 18.09
C ALA A 89 1.80 11.26 17.45
N ALA A 90 1.85 12.02 16.35
CA ALA A 90 0.67 12.48 15.61
C ALA A 90 -0.18 11.33 15.06
N LYS A 91 0.46 10.29 14.53
CA LYS A 91 -0.21 9.09 14.04
C LYS A 91 -0.91 8.32 15.17
N ALA A 92 -0.26 8.21 16.32
CA ALA A 92 -0.84 7.58 17.52
C ALA A 92 -2.08 8.35 18.00
N VAL A 93 -2.03 9.67 18.05
CA VAL A 93 -3.17 10.52 18.42
C VAL A 93 -4.34 10.34 17.45
N SER A 94 -4.08 10.35 16.14
CA SER A 94 -5.10 10.10 15.11
C SER A 94 -5.82 8.77 15.32
N ARG A 95 -5.08 7.71 15.55
CA ARG A 95 -5.64 6.36 15.78
C ARG A 95 -6.44 6.28 17.07
N ARG A 96 -5.96 6.93 18.13
CA ARG A 96 -6.70 7.04 19.40
C ARG A 96 -8.03 7.73 19.23
N LEU A 97 -8.05 8.86 18.50
CA LEU A 97 -9.28 9.63 18.25
C LEU A 97 -10.30 8.82 17.45
N GLU A 98 -9.86 8.06 16.45
CA GLU A 98 -10.75 7.16 15.70
C GLU A 98 -11.40 6.11 16.61
N GLU A 99 -10.63 5.51 17.50
CA GLU A 99 -11.13 4.45 18.39
C GLU A 99 -11.98 5.00 19.55
N TYR A 100 -11.69 6.21 20.03
CA TYR A 100 -12.54 6.89 21.01
C TYR A 100 -13.95 7.13 20.47
N GLY A 101 -14.07 7.44 19.19
CA GLY A 101 -15.32 7.76 18.54
C GLY A 101 -15.79 9.21 18.84
N PRO A 102 -16.99 9.57 18.36
CA PRO A 102 -17.57 10.91 18.61
C PRO A 102 -17.80 11.16 20.10
N ALA A 103 -17.77 12.43 20.49
CA ALA A 103 -18.01 12.84 21.87
C ALA A 103 -19.35 12.35 22.44
N SER A 104 -20.39 12.29 21.59
CA SER A 104 -21.70 11.75 21.97
C SER A 104 -21.64 10.27 22.40
N VAL A 105 -20.87 9.46 21.67
CA VAL A 105 -20.68 8.03 21.99
C VAL A 105 -19.88 7.87 23.28
N GLN A 106 -18.86 8.68 23.48
CA GLN A 106 -18.07 8.66 24.72
C GLN A 106 -18.90 9.07 25.93
N PHE A 107 -19.75 10.07 25.77
CA PHE A 107 -20.66 10.52 26.84
C PHE A 107 -21.68 9.45 27.21
N GLU A 108 -22.27 8.81 26.21
CA GLU A 108 -23.21 7.69 26.43
C GLU A 108 -22.54 6.53 27.18
N TYR A 109 -21.32 6.20 26.82
CA TYR A 109 -20.56 5.18 27.52
C TYR A 109 -20.34 5.51 29.00
N ILE A 110 -20.04 6.76 29.34
CA ILE A 110 -19.91 7.21 30.73
C ILE A 110 -21.23 7.05 31.48
N VAL A 111 -22.34 7.45 30.86
CA VAL A 111 -23.67 7.35 31.47
C VAL A 111 -24.06 5.89 31.74
N GLU A 112 -23.77 4.99 30.81
CA GLU A 112 -24.13 3.57 30.93
C GLU A 112 -23.19 2.80 31.86
N ASN A 113 -21.89 3.10 31.87
CA ASN A 113 -20.86 2.26 32.51
C ASN A 113 -20.13 2.96 33.67
N GLY A 114 -20.27 4.27 33.83
CA GLY A 114 -19.58 5.08 34.83
C GLY A 114 -18.23 5.60 34.38
N ILE A 115 -17.72 6.59 35.12
CA ILE A 115 -16.47 7.28 34.78
C ILE A 115 -15.24 6.40 34.93
N ASP A 116 -15.20 5.50 35.92
CA ASP A 116 -14.07 4.62 36.13
C ASP A 116 -13.90 3.63 34.98
N ALA A 117 -14.99 3.07 34.49
CA ALA A 117 -14.97 2.18 33.32
C ALA A 117 -14.53 2.93 32.06
N PHE A 118 -14.95 4.19 31.91
CA PHE A 118 -14.53 5.07 30.80
C PHE A 118 -13.01 5.33 30.85
N ILE A 119 -12.46 5.68 32.00
CA ILE A 119 -11.01 5.91 32.16
C ILE A 119 -10.23 4.64 31.82
N THR A 120 -10.67 3.49 32.29
CA THR A 120 -10.05 2.19 31.97
C THR A 120 -10.02 1.93 30.47
N ARG A 121 -11.12 2.20 29.78
CA ARG A 121 -11.22 2.08 28.32
C ARG A 121 -10.25 3.04 27.60
N GLN A 122 -10.17 4.29 28.05
CA GLN A 122 -9.25 5.28 27.50
C GLN A 122 -7.79 4.86 27.66
N ASP A 123 -7.42 4.36 28.83
CA ASP A 123 -6.07 3.89 29.12
C ASP A 123 -5.69 2.66 28.27
N ALA A 124 -6.63 1.76 28.05
CA ALA A 124 -6.42 0.61 27.15
C ALA A 124 -6.15 1.07 25.69
N ILE A 125 -6.87 2.07 25.21
CA ILE A 125 -6.66 2.64 23.87
C ILE A 125 -5.31 3.34 23.77
N LYS A 126 -4.91 4.09 24.80
CA LYS A 126 -3.59 4.75 24.86
C LYS A 126 -2.45 3.72 24.86
N THR A 127 -2.63 2.61 25.53
CA THR A 127 -1.64 1.52 25.56
C THR A 127 -1.53 0.82 24.20
N LYS A 128 -2.66 0.69 23.49
CA LYS A 128 -2.71 0.10 22.14
C LYS A 128 -1.98 0.97 21.11
N TYR A 129 -2.04 2.29 21.26
CA TYR A 129 -1.41 3.25 20.35
C TYR A 129 -0.46 4.19 21.11
N PRO A 130 0.74 3.72 21.48
CA PRO A 130 1.70 4.55 22.21
C PRO A 130 2.26 5.67 21.32
N LYS A 131 2.60 6.82 21.93
CA LYS A 131 3.20 7.97 21.22
C LYS A 131 4.69 7.80 20.93
N SER A 132 5.28 6.78 21.44
CA SER A 132 6.71 6.51 21.26
C SER A 132 7.00 5.01 21.26
#